data_a9ac20add6ebe0f5da1a5bedf55ae083
#
_entry.id   a9ac20add6ebe0f5da1a5bedf55ae083
#
_cell.length_a   1.000
_cell.length_b   1.000
_cell.length_c   1.000
_cell.angle_alpha   90.00
_cell.angle_beta   90.00
_cell.angle_gamma   90.00
#
_symmetry.space_group_name_H-M   'P 1'
#
loop_
_entity.id
_entity.type
_entity.pdbx_description
1 polymer ?
#
loop_
_entity_poly.entity_id
_entity_poly.type
_entity_poly.pdbx_seq_one_letter_code
_entity_poly.pdbx_strand_id
1 'polypeptide(L)'
;MAVIRGARWAVAVVLVAGAVSAAAQDAADYFRTNCVSCHTIGGGRLTGPDLKDVESRKDRAWLVTYIQNPKAVIDSGDPYAAKLLEDARGVIMPTAPGMNAARAAALLDLIAAESKLPHSQFAGLEIPDKPFTAVDVAAGSRYFAGTARLANGGPSCISCHTVRGIGGLGGGRLGPDLTLVFERLGGRRNLATWLSAPATATMNPLFRGRALQPSEILPLTAYFEDAAKRGGQADTVTVLDFFLLGLGGAVICLASFGAAWKRRFRAVRRPLVRGER
;
A
#
# COMPACT_ATOMS: atom_id res chain seq x y z
N MET A 1 -54.61 -20.18 -24.07
CA MET A 1 -53.51 -20.87 -23.36
C MET A 1 -52.09 -20.58 -23.92
N ALA A 2 -51.91 -19.77 -24.96
CA ALA A 2 -50.60 -19.49 -25.58
C ALA A 2 -49.83 -18.31 -24.94
N VAL A 3 -50.51 -17.37 -24.26
CA VAL A 3 -49.88 -16.15 -23.69
C VAL A 3 -49.03 -16.43 -22.42
N ILE A 4 -49.35 -17.48 -21.67
CA ILE A 4 -48.64 -17.80 -20.39
C ILE A 4 -47.28 -18.46 -20.63
N ARG A 5 -47.05 -19.11 -21.78
CA ARG A 5 -45.75 -19.74 -22.10
C ARG A 5 -44.65 -18.71 -22.47
N GLY A 6 -45.02 -17.62 -23.15
CA GLY A 6 -44.06 -16.57 -23.52
C GLY A 6 -43.51 -15.78 -22.36
N ALA A 7 -44.32 -15.51 -21.34
CA ALA A 7 -43.90 -14.77 -20.14
C ALA A 7 -42.87 -15.52 -19.25
N ARG A 8 -42.96 -16.87 -19.24
CA ARG A 8 -42.02 -17.70 -18.47
C ARG A 8 -40.60 -17.70 -19.05
N TRP A 9 -40.49 -17.68 -20.39
CA TRP A 9 -39.18 -17.60 -21.06
C TRP A 9 -38.55 -16.23 -20.94
N ALA A 10 -39.30 -15.15 -21.01
CA ALA A 10 -38.80 -13.79 -20.82
C ALA A 10 -38.27 -13.55 -19.42
N VAL A 11 -38.94 -14.05 -18.37
CA VAL A 11 -38.49 -13.96 -16.96
C VAL A 11 -37.25 -14.78 -16.74
N ALA A 12 -37.13 -15.99 -17.32
CA ALA A 12 -35.95 -16.83 -17.20
C ALA A 12 -34.70 -16.17 -17.83
N VAL A 13 -34.85 -15.55 -19.02
CA VAL A 13 -33.75 -14.85 -19.71
C VAL A 13 -33.28 -13.62 -18.91
N VAL A 14 -34.19 -12.84 -18.34
CA VAL A 14 -33.84 -11.68 -17.52
C VAL A 14 -33.13 -12.09 -16.24
N LEU A 15 -33.53 -13.18 -15.58
CA LEU A 15 -32.87 -13.67 -14.35
C LEU A 15 -31.47 -14.20 -14.65
N VAL A 16 -31.25 -14.87 -15.77
CA VAL A 16 -29.91 -15.36 -16.17
C VAL A 16 -29.00 -14.19 -16.53
N ALA A 17 -29.46 -13.19 -17.25
CA ALA A 17 -28.67 -12.00 -17.58
C ALA A 17 -28.28 -11.19 -16.32
N GLY A 18 -29.17 -11.08 -15.32
CA GLY A 18 -28.88 -10.43 -14.04
C GLY A 18 -27.82 -11.17 -13.21
N ALA A 19 -27.85 -12.51 -13.20
CA ALA A 19 -26.90 -13.33 -12.46
C ALA A 19 -25.48 -13.26 -13.07
N VAL A 20 -25.35 -13.23 -14.39
CA VAL A 20 -24.06 -13.08 -15.09
C VAL A 20 -23.45 -11.69 -14.80
N SER A 21 -24.26 -10.64 -14.79
CA SER A 21 -23.79 -9.29 -14.45
C SER A 21 -23.28 -9.18 -13.01
N ALA A 22 -23.95 -9.81 -12.05
CA ALA A 22 -23.55 -9.81 -10.65
C ALA A 22 -22.23 -10.57 -10.43
N ALA A 23 -22.04 -11.73 -11.07
CA ALA A 23 -20.80 -12.50 -10.97
C ALA A 23 -19.60 -11.79 -11.60
N ALA A 24 -19.80 -11.11 -12.73
CA ALA A 24 -18.76 -10.31 -13.38
C ALA A 24 -18.37 -9.10 -12.53
N GLN A 25 -19.32 -8.46 -11.86
CA GLN A 25 -19.05 -7.35 -10.94
C GLN A 25 -18.26 -7.82 -9.71
N ASP A 26 -18.62 -8.97 -9.11
CA ASP A 26 -17.87 -9.55 -8.00
C ASP A 26 -16.42 -9.86 -8.40
N ALA A 27 -16.18 -10.41 -9.57
CA ALA A 27 -14.83 -10.68 -10.09
C ALA A 27 -14.04 -9.38 -10.31
N ALA A 28 -14.66 -8.33 -10.85
CA ALA A 28 -14.02 -7.02 -11.04
C ALA A 28 -13.65 -6.36 -9.72
N ASP A 29 -14.52 -6.38 -8.72
CA ASP A 29 -14.27 -5.81 -7.41
C ASP A 29 -13.21 -6.61 -6.64
N TYR A 30 -13.23 -7.93 -6.79
CA TYR A 30 -12.20 -8.79 -6.22
C TYR A 30 -10.83 -8.53 -6.87
N PHE A 31 -10.76 -8.41 -8.20
CA PHE A 31 -9.54 -8.08 -8.93
C PHE A 31 -8.99 -6.71 -8.51
N ARG A 32 -9.84 -5.71 -8.43
CA ARG A 32 -9.49 -4.35 -7.98
C ARG A 32 -8.91 -4.34 -6.58
N THR A 33 -9.42 -5.19 -5.69
CA THR A 33 -9.01 -5.23 -4.29
C THR A 33 -7.71 -6.01 -4.07
N ASN A 34 -7.45 -7.07 -4.85
CA ASN A 34 -6.41 -8.04 -4.52
C ASN A 34 -5.32 -8.19 -5.60
N CYS A 35 -5.55 -7.74 -6.84
CA CYS A 35 -4.67 -8.06 -7.97
C CYS A 35 -3.98 -6.84 -8.58
N VAL A 36 -4.66 -5.67 -8.67
CA VAL A 36 -4.16 -4.49 -9.41
C VAL A 36 -2.88 -3.88 -8.85
N SER A 37 -2.53 -4.14 -7.59
CA SER A 37 -1.28 -3.66 -7.01
C SER A 37 -0.03 -4.26 -7.66
N CYS A 38 -0.18 -5.44 -8.26
CA CYS A 38 0.92 -6.18 -8.88
C CYS A 38 0.69 -6.47 -10.36
N HIS A 39 -0.56 -6.44 -10.83
CA HIS A 39 -0.93 -6.80 -12.19
C HIS A 39 -1.75 -5.71 -12.87
N THR A 40 -1.56 -5.57 -14.19
CA THR A 40 -2.44 -4.81 -15.08
C THR A 40 -3.09 -5.75 -16.08
N ILE A 41 -4.11 -5.25 -16.79
CA ILE A 41 -4.63 -5.89 -18.00
C ILE A 41 -4.48 -4.87 -19.13
N GLY A 42 -3.45 -5.05 -19.97
CA GLY A 42 -3.15 -4.13 -21.08
C GLY A 42 -2.41 -2.85 -20.69
N GLY A 43 -1.92 -2.79 -19.46
CA GLY A 43 -1.18 -1.64 -18.97
C GLY A 43 0.33 -1.86 -18.84
N GLY A 44 0.83 -3.03 -19.24
CA GLY A 44 2.23 -3.41 -19.13
C GLY A 44 2.57 -4.00 -17.76
N ARG A 45 3.81 -4.45 -17.65
CA ARG A 45 4.31 -5.15 -16.46
C ARG A 45 4.45 -4.21 -15.27
N LEU A 46 4.03 -4.69 -14.10
CA LEU A 46 4.37 -4.14 -12.78
C LEU A 46 5.33 -5.12 -12.05
N THR A 47 5.10 -5.37 -10.76
CA THR A 47 5.81 -6.45 -10.05
C THR A 47 5.46 -7.81 -10.66
N GLY A 48 4.19 -8.05 -10.92
CA GLY A 48 3.70 -9.19 -11.70
C GLY A 48 3.59 -8.87 -13.20
N PRO A 49 3.38 -9.89 -14.04
CA PRO A 49 3.19 -9.70 -15.47
C PRO A 49 1.88 -8.97 -15.79
N ASP A 50 1.85 -8.29 -16.94
CA ASP A 50 0.60 -7.87 -17.56
C ASP A 50 -0.23 -9.11 -17.91
N LEU A 51 -1.51 -9.09 -17.53
CA LEU A 51 -2.40 -10.23 -17.69
C LEU A 51 -3.18 -10.21 -19.02
N LYS A 52 -3.01 -9.17 -19.86
CA LYS A 52 -3.63 -9.15 -21.17
C LYS A 52 -3.27 -10.42 -21.94
N ASP A 53 -4.29 -11.10 -22.46
CA ASP A 53 -4.17 -12.34 -23.23
C ASP A 53 -3.34 -13.44 -22.51
N VAL A 54 -3.47 -13.55 -21.19
CA VAL A 54 -2.68 -14.49 -20.38
C VAL A 54 -2.91 -15.95 -20.80
N GLU A 55 -4.11 -16.30 -21.24
CA GLU A 55 -4.43 -17.66 -21.72
C GLU A 55 -3.74 -18.04 -23.03
N SER A 56 -3.19 -17.08 -23.77
CA SER A 56 -2.33 -17.36 -24.93
C SER A 56 -0.91 -17.80 -24.52
N ARG A 57 -0.51 -17.51 -23.28
CA ARG A 57 0.85 -17.80 -22.77
C ARG A 57 0.90 -19.05 -21.93
N LYS A 58 -0.22 -19.46 -21.32
CA LYS A 58 -0.30 -20.65 -20.47
C LYS A 58 -1.75 -21.15 -20.45
N ASP A 59 -1.93 -22.47 -20.42
CA ASP A 59 -3.26 -23.09 -20.40
C ASP A 59 -4.09 -22.72 -19.17
N ARG A 60 -5.40 -22.68 -19.33
CA ARG A 60 -6.34 -22.25 -18.30
C ARG A 60 -6.28 -23.11 -17.03
N ALA A 61 -6.09 -24.43 -17.16
CA ALA A 61 -6.06 -25.32 -16.02
C ALA A 61 -4.84 -25.06 -15.15
N TRP A 62 -3.67 -24.83 -15.78
CA TRP A 62 -2.47 -24.41 -15.08
C TRP A 62 -2.66 -23.06 -14.39
N LEU A 63 -3.25 -22.07 -15.08
CA LEU A 63 -3.51 -20.73 -14.52
C LEU A 63 -4.43 -20.81 -13.30
N VAL A 64 -5.50 -21.60 -13.35
CA VAL A 64 -6.39 -21.82 -12.19
C VAL A 64 -5.64 -22.42 -11.02
N THR A 65 -4.77 -23.40 -11.26
CA THR A 65 -3.95 -24.02 -10.20
C THR A 65 -2.95 -23.02 -9.61
N TYR A 66 -2.27 -22.27 -10.47
CA TYR A 66 -1.29 -21.27 -10.04
C TYR A 66 -1.93 -20.15 -9.21
N ILE A 67 -3.06 -19.60 -9.65
CA ILE A 67 -3.78 -18.53 -8.91
C ILE A 67 -4.22 -18.99 -7.52
N GLN A 68 -4.59 -20.26 -7.37
CA GLN A 68 -5.00 -20.81 -6.08
C GLN A 68 -3.85 -20.99 -5.09
N ASN A 69 -2.69 -21.45 -5.56
CA ASN A 69 -1.53 -21.70 -4.72
C ASN A 69 -0.22 -21.50 -5.49
N PRO A 70 0.20 -20.25 -5.72
CA PRO A 70 1.41 -19.94 -6.49
C PRO A 70 2.66 -20.59 -5.90
N LYS A 71 2.78 -20.56 -4.56
CA LYS A 71 3.94 -21.13 -3.86
C LYS A 71 4.08 -22.64 -4.11
N ALA A 72 3.00 -23.40 -4.04
CA ALA A 72 3.05 -24.85 -4.29
C ALA A 72 3.49 -25.18 -5.72
N VAL A 73 3.04 -24.39 -6.71
CA VAL A 73 3.46 -24.60 -8.11
C VAL A 73 4.94 -24.23 -8.31
N ILE A 74 5.42 -23.18 -7.64
CA ILE A 74 6.86 -22.82 -7.65
C ILE A 74 7.68 -23.94 -6.99
N ASP A 75 7.27 -24.39 -5.81
CA ASP A 75 7.99 -25.43 -5.05
C ASP A 75 7.99 -26.80 -5.77
N SER A 76 7.03 -27.06 -6.68
CA SER A 76 7.03 -28.27 -7.51
C SER A 76 8.12 -28.28 -8.60
N GLY A 77 8.83 -27.17 -8.78
CA GLY A 77 9.87 -27.05 -9.79
C GLY A 77 9.34 -26.78 -11.20
N ASP A 78 8.09 -26.29 -11.34
CA ASP A 78 7.54 -25.91 -12.65
C ASP A 78 8.40 -24.81 -13.29
N PRO A 79 8.95 -25.02 -14.50
CA PRO A 79 9.90 -24.09 -15.11
C PRO A 79 9.26 -22.73 -15.48
N TYR A 80 7.96 -22.70 -15.79
CA TYR A 80 7.27 -21.45 -16.07
C TYR A 80 7.02 -20.65 -14.79
N ALA A 81 6.66 -21.32 -13.69
CA ALA A 81 6.51 -20.68 -12.39
C ALA A 81 7.86 -20.14 -11.85
N ALA A 82 8.96 -20.89 -12.05
CA ALA A 82 10.31 -20.45 -11.71
C ALA A 82 10.70 -19.18 -12.48
N LYS A 83 10.41 -19.15 -13.80
CA LYS A 83 10.63 -17.95 -14.61
C LYS A 83 9.79 -16.75 -14.15
N LEU A 84 8.54 -16.95 -13.78
CA LEU A 84 7.69 -15.88 -13.24
C LEU A 84 8.26 -15.31 -11.93
N LEU A 85 8.82 -16.16 -11.07
CA LEU A 85 9.47 -15.74 -9.83
C LEU A 85 10.75 -14.94 -10.09
N GLU A 86 11.59 -15.38 -11.02
CA GLU A 86 12.78 -14.65 -11.44
C GLU A 86 12.41 -13.29 -12.01
N ASP A 87 11.46 -13.28 -12.94
CA ASP A 87 10.93 -12.08 -13.56
C ASP A 87 10.31 -11.09 -12.53
N ALA A 88 9.74 -11.60 -11.44
CA ALA A 88 9.23 -10.81 -10.32
C ALA A 88 10.30 -10.49 -9.27
N ARG A 89 11.59 -10.67 -9.58
CA ARG A 89 12.73 -10.40 -8.67
C ARG A 89 12.61 -11.12 -7.33
N GLY A 90 12.13 -12.36 -7.34
CA GLY A 90 11.93 -13.19 -6.14
C GLY A 90 10.66 -12.90 -5.35
N VAL A 91 9.81 -11.99 -5.81
CA VAL A 91 8.52 -11.72 -5.17
C VAL A 91 7.53 -12.83 -5.52
N ILE A 92 7.16 -13.62 -4.52
CA ILE A 92 6.15 -14.68 -4.66
C ILE A 92 4.76 -14.03 -4.68
N MET A 93 3.94 -14.39 -5.67
CA MET A 93 2.52 -13.99 -5.70
C MET A 93 1.82 -14.56 -4.47
N PRO A 94 1.20 -13.73 -3.61
CA PRO A 94 0.48 -14.24 -2.45
C PRO A 94 -0.83 -14.91 -2.86
N THR A 95 -1.24 -15.93 -2.12
CA THR A 95 -2.60 -16.48 -2.25
C THR A 95 -3.61 -15.46 -1.73
N ALA A 96 -4.50 -15.00 -2.59
CA ALA A 96 -5.48 -13.98 -2.24
C ALA A 96 -6.61 -14.57 -1.34
N PRO A 97 -7.18 -13.79 -0.41
CA PRO A 97 -8.19 -14.28 0.53
C PRO A 97 -9.42 -14.89 -0.14
N GLY A 98 -9.83 -16.08 0.32
CA GLY A 98 -11.01 -16.78 -0.21
C GLY A 98 -10.86 -17.25 -1.66
N MET A 99 -9.63 -17.42 -2.15
CA MET A 99 -9.35 -17.98 -3.47
C MET A 99 -9.75 -19.45 -3.54
N ASN A 100 -10.42 -19.81 -4.63
CA ASN A 100 -10.78 -21.19 -4.97
C ASN A 100 -10.87 -21.32 -6.51
N ALA A 101 -11.08 -22.53 -7.02
CA ALA A 101 -11.10 -22.79 -8.45
C ALA A 101 -12.18 -21.99 -9.20
N ALA A 102 -13.38 -21.86 -8.62
CA ALA A 102 -14.47 -21.10 -9.24
C ALA A 102 -14.13 -19.61 -9.34
N ARG A 103 -13.56 -19.03 -8.29
CA ARG A 103 -13.11 -17.61 -8.29
C ARG A 103 -11.94 -17.39 -9.23
N ALA A 104 -10.97 -18.30 -9.27
CA ALA A 104 -9.87 -18.24 -10.23
C ALA A 104 -10.38 -18.29 -11.68
N ALA A 105 -11.34 -19.16 -11.99
CA ALA A 105 -11.97 -19.22 -13.30
C ALA A 105 -12.72 -17.92 -13.65
N ALA A 106 -13.49 -17.36 -12.72
CA ALA A 106 -14.19 -16.09 -12.93
C ALA A 106 -13.22 -14.91 -13.16
N LEU A 107 -12.05 -14.90 -12.49
CA LEU A 107 -11.00 -13.91 -12.75
C LEU A 107 -10.40 -14.07 -14.16
N LEU A 108 -10.19 -15.29 -14.64
CA LEU A 108 -9.71 -15.52 -16.00
C LEU A 108 -10.74 -15.07 -17.03
N ASP A 109 -12.05 -15.30 -16.78
CA ASP A 109 -13.12 -14.79 -17.64
C ASP A 109 -13.14 -13.25 -17.69
N LEU A 110 -12.96 -12.59 -16.55
CA LEU A 110 -12.81 -11.13 -16.47
C LEU A 110 -11.59 -10.67 -17.27
N ILE A 111 -10.43 -11.30 -17.08
CA ILE A 111 -9.20 -10.95 -17.80
C ILE A 111 -9.37 -11.11 -19.30
N ALA A 112 -9.99 -12.20 -19.74
CA ALA A 112 -10.29 -12.44 -21.16
C ALA A 112 -11.26 -11.41 -21.76
N ALA A 113 -12.26 -10.98 -20.99
CA ALA A 113 -13.18 -9.92 -21.41
C ALA A 113 -12.48 -8.55 -21.50
N GLU A 114 -11.73 -8.17 -20.48
CA GLU A 114 -10.98 -6.91 -20.42
C GLU A 114 -9.86 -6.84 -21.48
N SER A 115 -9.26 -7.99 -21.82
CA SER A 115 -8.21 -8.07 -22.86
C SER A 115 -8.72 -7.70 -24.26
N LYS A 116 -10.02 -7.85 -24.50
CA LYS A 116 -10.66 -7.51 -25.79
C LYS A 116 -11.02 -6.03 -25.91
N LEU A 117 -10.99 -5.30 -24.79
CA LEU A 117 -11.32 -3.87 -24.81
C LEU A 117 -10.14 -3.06 -25.35
N PRO A 118 -10.38 -1.96 -26.06
CA PRO A 118 -9.34 -1.02 -26.46
C PRO A 118 -8.57 -0.47 -25.26
N HIS A 119 -9.27 -0.19 -24.16
CA HIS A 119 -8.73 0.25 -22.89
C HIS A 119 -9.40 -0.52 -21.76
N SER A 120 -8.62 -1.30 -21.03
CA SER A 120 -9.10 -1.98 -19.83
C SER A 120 -9.17 -1.01 -18.66
N GLN A 121 -10.20 -1.14 -17.83
CA GLN A 121 -10.29 -0.42 -16.55
C GLN A 121 -9.16 -0.80 -15.57
N PHE A 122 -8.42 -1.87 -15.84
CA PHE A 122 -7.29 -2.37 -15.07
C PHE A 122 -5.93 -2.13 -15.74
N ALA A 123 -5.86 -1.23 -16.69
CA ALA A 123 -4.59 -0.85 -17.33
C ALA A 123 -3.60 -0.15 -16.36
N GLY A 124 -4.06 0.16 -15.15
CA GLY A 124 -3.28 0.88 -14.15
C GLY A 124 -3.37 2.41 -14.29
N LEU A 125 -2.68 3.10 -13.41
CA LEU A 125 -2.68 4.56 -13.42
C LEU A 125 -1.71 5.07 -14.49
N GLU A 126 -2.20 5.87 -15.43
CA GLU A 126 -1.32 6.61 -16.32
C GLU A 126 -0.73 7.82 -15.57
N ILE A 127 0.58 7.77 -15.36
CA ILE A 127 1.31 8.91 -14.81
C ILE A 127 2.07 9.58 -15.94
N PRO A 128 1.94 10.90 -16.11
CA PRO A 128 2.67 11.63 -17.12
C PRO A 128 4.19 11.45 -16.95
N ASP A 129 4.92 11.24 -18.04
CA ASP A 129 6.39 11.13 -18.05
C ASP A 129 7.11 12.48 -17.78
N LYS A 130 6.34 13.53 -17.51
CA LYS A 130 6.92 14.83 -17.16
C LYS A 130 7.73 14.74 -15.86
N PRO A 131 8.88 15.42 -15.79
CA PRO A 131 9.63 15.54 -14.54
C PRO A 131 8.74 16.08 -13.42
N PHE A 132 8.87 15.52 -12.25
CA PHE A 132 8.19 16.06 -11.07
C PHE A 132 8.79 17.42 -10.70
N THR A 133 7.94 18.31 -10.23
CA THR A 133 8.32 19.65 -9.76
C THR A 133 8.60 19.65 -8.26
N ALA A 134 9.30 20.67 -7.79
CA ALA A 134 9.49 20.88 -6.34
C ALA A 134 8.15 21.04 -5.58
N VAL A 135 7.11 21.53 -6.26
CA VAL A 135 5.75 21.67 -5.70
C VAL A 135 5.13 20.29 -5.48
N ASP A 136 5.31 19.36 -6.43
CA ASP A 136 4.82 17.98 -6.29
C ASP A 136 5.51 17.27 -5.11
N VAL A 137 6.84 17.41 -5.01
CA VAL A 137 7.62 16.84 -3.90
C VAL A 137 7.17 17.39 -2.55
N ALA A 138 6.99 18.73 -2.46
CA ALA A 138 6.54 19.37 -1.23
C ALA A 138 5.11 18.95 -0.85
N ALA A 139 4.22 18.78 -1.82
CA ALA A 139 2.87 18.29 -1.60
C ALA A 139 2.88 16.84 -1.11
N GLY A 140 3.69 15.97 -1.74
CA GLY A 140 3.86 14.59 -1.34
C GLY A 140 4.42 14.43 0.07
N SER A 141 5.40 15.25 0.43
CA SER A 141 5.92 15.31 1.81
C SER A 141 4.83 15.65 2.83
N ARG A 142 3.96 16.59 2.52
CA ARG A 142 2.83 16.97 3.39
C ARG A 142 1.80 15.84 3.55
N TYR A 143 1.47 15.12 2.47
CA TYR A 143 0.61 13.94 2.55
C TYR A 143 1.25 12.82 3.37
N PHE A 144 2.52 12.55 3.14
CA PHE A 144 3.26 11.55 3.89
C PHE A 144 3.29 11.88 5.40
N ALA A 145 3.64 13.11 5.75
CA ALA A 145 3.72 13.59 7.13
C ALA A 145 2.35 13.79 7.81
N GLY A 146 1.25 13.80 7.04
CA GLY A 146 -0.10 14.04 7.54
C GLY A 146 -0.42 15.50 7.86
N THR A 147 0.45 16.45 7.45
CA THR A 147 0.17 17.89 7.54
C THR A 147 -0.84 18.34 6.47
N ALA A 148 -0.99 17.57 5.39
CA ALA A 148 -2.14 17.64 4.50
C ALA A 148 -2.97 16.36 4.69
N ARG A 149 -4.28 16.51 4.84
CA ARG A 149 -5.20 15.38 5.00
C ARG A 149 -5.46 14.69 3.67
N LEU A 150 -5.54 13.36 3.69
CA LEU A 150 -5.99 12.57 2.54
C LEU A 150 -7.50 12.76 2.34
N ALA A 151 -7.94 12.91 1.10
CA ALA A 151 -9.32 13.23 0.73
C ALA A 151 -10.33 12.22 1.28
N ASN A 152 -9.98 10.94 1.25
CA ASN A 152 -10.84 9.87 1.75
C ASN A 152 -10.56 9.49 3.22
N GLY A 153 -9.82 10.31 3.97
CA GLY A 153 -9.63 10.13 5.42
C GLY A 153 -8.74 8.96 5.83
N GLY A 154 -7.83 8.51 4.97
CA GLY A 154 -6.83 7.51 5.31
C GLY A 154 -5.83 8.02 6.37
N PRO A 155 -5.16 7.11 7.12
CA PRO A 155 -4.10 7.49 8.04
C PRO A 155 -2.89 8.05 7.29
N SER A 156 -2.12 8.93 7.93
CA SER A 156 -0.87 9.44 7.37
C SER A 156 0.19 8.33 7.32
N CYS A 157 1.01 8.33 6.28
CA CYS A 157 2.03 7.31 6.06
C CYS A 157 3.09 7.30 7.17
N ILE A 158 3.44 8.49 7.70
CA ILE A 158 4.42 8.65 8.78
C ILE A 158 4.03 7.92 10.07
N SER A 159 2.74 7.65 10.29
CA SER A 159 2.28 6.94 11.49
C SER A 159 2.86 5.52 11.58
N CYS A 160 3.14 4.89 10.44
CA CYS A 160 3.65 3.53 10.37
C CYS A 160 5.01 3.42 9.69
N HIS A 161 5.36 4.35 8.82
CA HIS A 161 6.55 4.32 7.97
C HIS A 161 7.50 5.49 8.27
N THR A 162 8.77 5.27 7.99
CA THR A 162 9.77 6.34 7.95
C THR A 162 10.31 6.54 6.54
N VAL A 163 10.80 7.74 6.28
CA VAL A 163 11.65 8.10 5.14
C VAL A 163 12.81 8.88 5.72
N ARG A 164 14.04 8.62 5.28
CA ARG A 164 15.22 9.34 5.76
C ARG A 164 15.08 10.85 5.53
N GLY A 165 15.49 11.61 6.54
CA GLY A 165 15.39 13.07 6.52
C GLY A 165 14.00 13.62 6.80
N ILE A 166 13.05 12.79 7.26
CA ILE A 166 11.74 13.27 7.68
C ILE A 166 11.73 13.64 9.16
N GLY A 167 11.84 14.93 9.42
CA GLY A 167 11.77 15.50 10.76
C GLY A 167 12.86 15.01 11.74
N GLY A 168 12.98 15.66 12.88
CA GLY A 168 13.99 15.33 13.89
C GLY A 168 13.76 14.02 14.66
N LEU A 169 12.55 13.46 14.64
CA LEU A 169 12.20 12.23 15.35
C LEU A 169 11.98 11.02 14.41
N GLY A 170 12.07 11.24 13.08
CA GLY A 170 11.77 10.23 12.09
C GLY A 170 10.28 9.89 12.02
N GLY A 171 9.95 8.79 11.34
CA GLY A 171 8.60 8.26 11.21
C GLY A 171 8.38 6.97 12.01
N GLY A 172 7.19 6.38 11.87
CA GLY A 172 6.82 5.11 12.47
C GLY A 172 7.69 3.94 12.00
N ARG A 173 7.75 2.89 12.81
CA ARG A 173 8.52 1.66 12.56
C ARG A 173 7.64 0.41 12.47
N LEU A 174 6.34 0.58 12.35
CA LEU A 174 5.41 -0.54 12.16
C LEU A 174 5.50 -1.11 10.75
N GLY A 175 5.73 -0.24 9.75
CA GLY A 175 5.98 -0.61 8.37
C GLY A 175 7.47 -0.46 8.00
N PRO A 176 7.87 -0.94 6.81
CA PRO A 176 9.23 -0.79 6.31
C PRO A 176 9.60 0.68 6.06
N ASP A 177 10.91 0.96 6.07
CA ASP A 177 11.46 2.20 5.58
C ASP A 177 11.14 2.39 4.08
N LEU A 178 10.60 3.55 3.72
CA LEU A 178 10.17 3.88 2.38
C LEU A 178 11.16 4.78 1.61
N THR A 179 12.35 5.03 2.15
CA THR A 179 13.37 5.86 1.47
C THR A 179 13.66 5.38 0.06
N LEU A 180 13.85 4.08 -0.12
CA LEU A 180 14.16 3.46 -1.42
C LEU A 180 12.95 2.72 -2.03
N VAL A 181 11.73 3.03 -1.62
CA VAL A 181 10.53 2.34 -2.12
C VAL A 181 10.33 2.54 -3.63
N PHE A 182 10.70 3.72 -4.13
CA PHE A 182 10.63 4.02 -5.56
C PHE A 182 11.47 3.05 -6.40
N GLU A 183 12.71 2.82 -5.99
CA GLU A 183 13.61 1.88 -6.68
C GLU A 183 13.18 0.42 -6.45
N ARG A 184 12.82 0.08 -5.22
CA ARG A 184 12.39 -1.27 -4.83
C ARG A 184 11.17 -1.74 -5.64
N LEU A 185 10.22 -0.87 -5.91
CA LEU A 185 9.05 -1.18 -6.72
C LEU A 185 9.29 -1.03 -8.24
N GLY A 186 10.46 -0.55 -8.65
CA GLY A 186 10.81 -0.44 -10.08
C GLY A 186 10.27 0.83 -10.74
N GLY A 187 10.17 1.92 -9.99
CA GLY A 187 9.94 3.25 -10.53
C GLY A 187 8.51 3.76 -10.44
N ARG A 188 8.29 4.87 -11.10
CA ARG A 188 7.12 5.76 -11.00
C ARG A 188 5.80 5.04 -11.17
N ARG A 189 5.63 4.29 -12.26
CA ARG A 189 4.38 3.63 -12.61
C ARG A 189 4.00 2.54 -11.60
N ASN A 190 4.96 1.70 -11.24
CA ASN A 190 4.74 0.60 -10.33
C ASN A 190 4.37 1.10 -8.93
N LEU A 191 5.09 2.11 -8.44
CA LEU A 191 4.79 2.72 -7.14
C LEU A 191 3.40 3.38 -7.13
N ALA A 192 3.05 4.12 -8.17
CA ALA A 192 1.74 4.76 -8.25
C ALA A 192 0.60 3.75 -8.33
N THR A 193 0.76 2.70 -9.12
CA THR A 193 -0.24 1.63 -9.19
C THR A 193 -0.35 0.90 -7.84
N TRP A 194 0.78 0.66 -7.15
CA TRP A 194 0.74 0.07 -5.81
C TRP A 194 0.02 0.97 -4.81
N LEU A 195 0.26 2.28 -4.85
CA LEU A 195 -0.42 3.25 -3.99
C LEU A 195 -1.93 3.33 -4.25
N SER A 196 -2.40 3.06 -5.47
CA SER A 196 -3.83 3.06 -5.79
C SER A 196 -4.61 1.93 -5.10
N ALA A 197 -3.93 0.80 -4.80
CA ALA A 197 -4.53 -0.36 -4.14
C ALA A 197 -3.49 -1.14 -3.31
N PRO A 198 -3.08 -0.64 -2.13
CA PRO A 198 -2.08 -1.32 -1.31
C PRO A 198 -2.55 -2.72 -0.88
N ALA A 199 -1.81 -3.78 -1.28
CA ALA A 199 -2.25 -5.17 -1.16
C ALA A 199 -1.73 -5.90 0.08
N THR A 200 -0.94 -5.27 0.95
CA THR A 200 -0.44 -5.96 2.15
C THR A 200 -1.57 -6.21 3.16
N ALA A 201 -1.44 -7.28 3.94
CA ALA A 201 -2.42 -7.64 4.96
C ALA A 201 -2.70 -6.51 5.97
N THR A 202 -1.70 -5.64 6.23
CA THR A 202 -1.84 -4.50 7.14
C THR A 202 -2.45 -3.28 6.45
N MET A 203 -1.98 -2.94 5.24
CA MET A 203 -2.41 -1.70 4.58
C MET A 203 -3.76 -1.84 3.86
N ASN A 204 -4.05 -3.02 3.30
CA ASN A 204 -5.30 -3.23 2.56
C ASN A 204 -6.55 -2.91 3.39
N PRO A 205 -6.72 -3.38 4.65
CA PRO A 205 -7.89 -3.03 5.46
C PRO A 205 -8.00 -1.53 5.76
N LEU A 206 -6.87 -0.83 5.87
CA LEU A 206 -6.85 0.61 6.15
C LEU A 206 -7.28 1.47 4.97
N PHE A 207 -6.95 1.03 3.73
CA PHE A 207 -7.18 1.81 2.51
C PHE A 207 -8.31 1.27 1.63
N ARG A 208 -8.86 0.07 1.87
CA ARG A 208 -9.94 -0.52 1.07
C ARG A 208 -11.14 0.42 0.86
N GLY A 209 -11.58 1.13 1.89
CA GLY A 209 -12.67 2.12 1.81
C GLY A 209 -12.19 3.56 1.74
N ARG A 210 -10.88 3.79 1.62
CA ARG A 210 -10.21 5.09 1.69
C ARG A 210 -9.10 5.19 0.67
N ALA A 211 -9.37 4.74 -0.56
CA ALA A 211 -8.40 4.73 -1.65
C ALA A 211 -7.81 6.13 -1.88
N LEU A 212 -6.52 6.17 -2.13
CA LEU A 212 -5.83 7.41 -2.47
C LEU A 212 -6.34 7.93 -3.83
N GLN A 213 -6.55 9.24 -3.90
CA GLN A 213 -6.93 9.89 -5.15
C GLN A 213 -5.73 10.03 -6.10
N PRO A 214 -5.92 10.04 -7.42
CA PRO A 214 -4.83 10.29 -8.37
C PRO A 214 -4.04 11.58 -8.08
N SER A 215 -4.74 12.63 -7.60
CA SER A 215 -4.15 13.90 -7.15
C SER A 215 -3.26 13.79 -5.91
N GLU A 216 -3.34 12.72 -5.15
CA GLU A 216 -2.51 12.42 -3.97
C GLU A 216 -1.38 11.45 -4.33
N ILE A 217 -1.67 10.48 -5.21
CA ILE A 217 -0.71 9.46 -5.66
C ILE A 217 0.45 10.10 -6.42
N LEU A 218 0.17 11.06 -7.31
CA LEU A 218 1.20 11.74 -8.09
C LEU A 218 2.22 12.47 -7.20
N PRO A 219 1.82 13.34 -6.25
CA PRO A 219 2.74 13.99 -5.31
C PRO A 219 3.47 13.01 -4.39
N LEU A 220 2.80 11.98 -3.88
CA LEU A 220 3.45 10.95 -3.07
C LEU A 220 4.54 10.21 -3.86
N THR A 221 4.27 9.89 -5.13
CA THR A 221 5.26 9.27 -6.02
C THR A 221 6.46 10.20 -6.25
N ALA A 222 6.21 11.51 -6.43
CA ALA A 222 7.26 12.51 -6.57
C ALA A 222 8.13 12.60 -5.31
N TYR A 223 7.51 12.59 -4.14
CA TYR A 223 8.22 12.61 -2.86
C TYR A 223 9.12 11.39 -2.67
N PHE A 224 8.64 10.19 -3.00
CA PHE A 224 9.43 8.97 -2.89
C PHE A 224 10.55 8.88 -3.94
N GLU A 225 10.34 9.42 -5.15
CA GLU A 225 11.41 9.55 -6.16
C GLU A 225 12.52 10.49 -5.66
N ASP A 226 12.16 11.63 -5.08
CA ASP A 226 13.10 12.58 -4.51
C ASP A 226 13.82 11.99 -3.28
N ALA A 227 13.11 11.28 -2.42
CA ALA A 227 13.70 10.59 -1.27
C ALA A 227 14.74 9.54 -1.69
N ALA A 228 14.45 8.77 -2.74
CA ALA A 228 15.40 7.80 -3.30
C ALA A 228 16.64 8.49 -3.90
N LYS A 229 16.46 9.61 -4.60
CA LYS A 229 17.57 10.41 -5.18
C LYS A 229 18.47 11.04 -4.12
N ARG A 230 17.90 11.53 -3.02
CA ARG A 230 18.69 12.05 -1.90
C ARG A 230 19.54 10.98 -1.22
N GLY A 231 19.20 9.73 -1.49
CA GLY A 231 19.96 8.58 -1.04
C GLY A 231 19.88 8.37 0.46
N GLY A 232 20.42 7.23 0.85
CA GLY A 232 20.35 6.82 2.22
C GLY A 232 21.50 7.33 3.08
N GLN A 233 21.87 8.59 3.07
CA GLN A 233 22.70 9.10 4.15
C GLN A 233 21.92 8.94 5.45
N ALA A 234 22.41 8.04 6.29
CA ALA A 234 21.86 7.87 7.61
C ALA A 234 22.08 9.17 8.37
N ASP A 235 21.01 9.89 8.70
CA ASP A 235 21.07 10.95 9.69
C ASP A 235 21.32 10.30 11.06
N THR A 236 22.57 9.92 11.29
CA THR A 236 23.09 9.57 12.61
C THR A 236 22.89 10.73 13.60
N VAL A 237 22.76 11.93 13.07
CA VAL A 237 22.42 13.17 13.79
C VAL A 237 21.07 13.03 14.51
N THR A 238 20.05 12.45 13.89
CA THR A 238 18.69 12.39 14.46
C THR A 238 18.60 11.58 15.76
N VAL A 239 19.34 10.48 15.88
CA VAL A 239 19.35 9.66 17.10
C VAL A 239 20.12 10.34 18.20
N LEU A 240 21.25 10.99 17.85
CA LEU A 240 22.06 11.74 18.78
C LEU A 240 21.31 12.98 19.29
N ASP A 241 20.66 13.73 18.40
CA ASP A 241 19.86 14.91 18.76
C ASP A 241 18.68 14.54 19.67
N PHE A 242 17.99 13.44 19.41
CA PHE A 242 16.93 12.94 20.28
C PHE A 242 17.46 12.57 21.65
N PHE A 243 18.62 11.89 21.71
CA PHE A 243 19.24 11.53 22.96
C PHE A 243 19.71 12.77 23.75
N LEU A 244 20.34 13.74 23.07
CA LEU A 244 20.81 14.97 23.70
C LEU A 244 19.65 15.86 24.17
N LEU A 245 18.57 15.97 23.39
CA LEU A 245 17.36 16.70 23.81
C LEU A 245 16.69 16.00 25.01
N GLY A 246 16.60 14.69 25.00
CA GLY A 246 16.05 13.91 26.10
C GLY A 246 16.89 14.06 27.39
N LEU A 247 18.21 13.93 27.26
CA LEU A 247 19.15 14.09 28.37
C LEU A 247 19.12 15.52 28.90
N GLY A 248 19.18 16.52 28.01
CA GLY A 248 19.11 17.95 28.38
C GLY A 248 17.81 18.29 29.09
N GLY A 249 16.68 17.82 28.55
CA GLY A 249 15.37 17.97 29.18
C GLY A 249 15.30 17.33 30.57
N ALA A 250 15.82 16.12 30.72
CA ALA A 250 15.90 15.43 32.01
C ALA A 250 16.77 16.20 33.03
N VAL A 251 17.92 16.70 32.61
CA VAL A 251 18.80 17.52 33.47
C VAL A 251 18.11 18.80 33.91
N ILE A 252 17.43 19.51 32.99
CA ILE A 252 16.66 20.74 33.30
C ILE A 252 15.52 20.42 34.28
N CYS A 253 14.76 19.37 34.08
CA CYS A 253 13.71 18.94 35.00
C CYS A 253 14.26 18.61 36.39
N LEU A 254 15.34 17.83 36.47
CA LEU A 254 15.97 17.48 37.76
C LEU A 254 16.54 18.68 38.48
N ALA A 255 17.18 19.61 37.77
CA ALA A 255 17.70 20.85 38.33
C ALA A 255 16.57 21.75 38.86
N SER A 256 15.48 21.90 38.06
CA SER A 256 14.32 22.69 38.47
C SER A 256 13.60 22.08 39.67
N PHE A 257 13.44 20.74 39.68
CA PHE A 257 12.89 20.04 40.83
C PHE A 257 13.80 20.15 42.08
N GLY A 258 15.10 19.99 41.90
CA GLY A 258 16.10 20.17 42.98
C GLY A 258 16.08 21.57 43.56
N ALA A 259 15.93 22.59 42.71
CA ALA A 259 15.83 23.99 43.18
C ALA A 259 14.52 24.26 43.94
N ALA A 260 13.38 23.76 43.42
CA ALA A 260 12.09 23.86 44.11
C ALA A 260 12.08 23.08 45.44
N TRP A 261 12.71 21.89 45.47
CA TRP A 261 12.75 21.05 46.67
C TRP A 261 13.67 21.57 47.75
N LYS A 262 14.76 22.27 47.42
CA LYS A 262 15.70 22.85 48.40
C LYS A 262 15.01 23.82 49.39
N ARG A 263 13.92 24.44 49.03
CA ARG A 263 13.19 25.39 49.90
C ARG A 263 12.15 24.71 50.81
N ARG A 264 11.64 23.52 50.44
CA ARG A 264 10.50 22.90 51.13
C ARG A 264 10.84 22.39 52.53
N PHE A 265 12.04 21.95 52.79
CA PHE A 265 12.46 21.44 54.11
C PHE A 265 13.12 22.49 55.01
N ARG A 266 13.44 23.68 54.51
CA ARG A 266 14.03 24.74 55.33
C ARG A 266 13.06 25.36 56.32
N ALA A 267 11.76 25.40 56.00
CA ALA A 267 10.75 26.00 56.86
C ALA A 267 10.30 25.09 58.02
N VAL A 268 10.34 23.77 57.83
CA VAL A 268 9.80 22.80 58.83
C VAL A 268 10.94 22.20 59.69
N ARG A 269 12.11 21.95 59.14
CA ARG A 269 13.17 21.22 59.85
C ARG A 269 14.05 22.13 60.70
N ARG A 270 14.23 23.42 60.38
CA ARG A 270 15.06 24.34 61.14
C ARG A 270 14.51 24.69 62.51
N PRO A 271 13.21 24.99 62.70
CA PRO A 271 12.64 25.21 64.02
C PRO A 271 12.67 23.96 64.91
N LEU A 272 12.41 22.80 64.34
CA LEU A 272 12.38 21.51 65.07
C LEU A 272 13.77 21.07 65.55
N VAL A 273 14.83 21.36 64.81
CA VAL A 273 16.21 20.98 65.18
C VAL A 273 16.85 21.98 66.07
N ARG A 274 16.44 23.29 66.05
CA ARG A 274 17.03 24.36 66.95
C ARG A 274 16.25 24.59 68.19
N GLY A 275 15.15 23.90 68.47
CA GLY A 275 14.42 24.05 69.71
C GLY A 275 13.86 25.47 69.95
N GLU A 276 13.81 26.32 68.92
CA GLU A 276 13.21 27.65 68.98
C GLU A 276 11.66 27.50 68.84
N ARG A 277 10.95 27.65 69.97
CA ARG A 277 9.52 27.82 70.03
C ARG A 277 9.11 29.26 69.75
#